data_70c2b4a7ee3f19dc2e29456e2a86ce92
#
_entry.id   70c2b4a7ee3f19dc2e29456e2a86ce92
#
_cell.length_a   1.000
_cell.length_b   1.000
_cell.length_c   1.000
_cell.angle_alpha   90.00
_cell.angle_beta   90.00
_cell.angle_gamma   90.00
#
_symmetry.space_group_name_H-M   'P 1'
#
loop_
_entity.id
_entity.type
_entity.pdbx_description
1 polymer ?
#
loop_
_entity_poly.entity_id
_entity_poly.type
_entity_poly.pdbx_seq_one_letter_code
_entity_poly.pdbx_strand_id
1 'polypeptide(L)'
;ESFRKLDVLLSRQSFRLSFWRAATEEINYRRFFNVNELICVRVEQEEVFNHSHELIIHWIRQGKITGLRIDHIDGLYDPTRYLMKLREAAADCYVVVEKILGPGEDLPTCWMIQGTTGYEFLNAVNEVFCYSAHKSKLTGIYSRFSRFRTSCEDLVAEKKRLIAGKHMAGDVDNLAHLIKKTAARYRHGSDMTLHGLRRAIVEVLVHFPVYRTYMDRETCRPEDPVYTKEAVRKAMWTLPELANELQFIENSLLLKFWDDLTEEEQKDWIH
;
A
#
# COMPACT_ATOMS: atom_id res chain seq x y z
N GLU A 1 36.51 -11.15 25.70
CA GLU A 1 36.93 -12.08 24.64
C GLU A 1 35.75 -12.71 23.90
N SER A 2 34.66 -13.10 24.60
CA SER A 2 33.45 -13.70 23.99
C SER A 2 32.70 -12.73 23.05
N PHE A 3 32.56 -11.46 23.40
CA PHE A 3 31.91 -10.44 22.55
C PHE A 3 32.68 -10.20 21.25
N ARG A 4 34.01 -10.21 21.29
CA ARG A 4 34.83 -10.06 20.09
C ARG A 4 34.63 -11.23 19.10
N LYS A 5 34.48 -12.47 19.61
CA LYS A 5 34.17 -13.62 18.79
C LYS A 5 32.76 -13.53 18.18
N LEU A 6 31.81 -13.03 18.96
CA LEU A 6 30.44 -12.78 18.49
C LEU A 6 30.41 -11.71 17.40
N ASP A 7 31.12 -10.60 17.54
CA ASP A 7 31.23 -9.56 16.52
C ASP A 7 31.81 -10.12 15.21
N VAL A 8 32.87 -10.94 15.29
CA VAL A 8 33.44 -11.61 14.11
C VAL A 8 32.44 -12.57 13.48
N LEU A 9 31.63 -13.28 14.26
CA LEU A 9 30.60 -14.17 13.74
C LEU A 9 29.51 -13.36 13.04
N LEU A 10 28.99 -12.30 13.66
CA LEU A 10 27.94 -11.43 13.11
C LEU A 10 28.40 -10.72 11.85
N SER A 11 29.66 -10.26 11.78
CA SER A 11 30.19 -9.60 10.58
C SER A 11 30.27 -10.49 9.34
N ARG A 12 30.21 -11.83 9.52
CA ARG A 12 30.23 -12.82 8.43
C ARG A 12 28.85 -13.28 8.00
N GLN A 13 27.79 -12.78 8.64
CA GLN A 13 26.41 -13.11 8.26
C GLN A 13 25.94 -12.30 7.05
N SER A 14 24.95 -12.82 6.33
CA SER A 14 24.28 -12.12 5.24
C SER A 14 23.26 -11.07 5.73
N PHE A 15 23.10 -10.92 7.04
CA PHE A 15 22.25 -9.92 7.68
C PHE A 15 23.07 -9.08 8.66
N ARG A 16 22.62 -7.88 8.96
CA ARG A 16 23.18 -6.98 9.97
C ARG A 16 22.18 -6.76 11.09
N LEU A 17 22.59 -7.02 12.33
CA LEU A 17 21.83 -6.58 13.50
C LEU A 17 22.01 -5.07 13.64
N SER A 18 20.92 -4.34 13.69
CA SER A 18 20.90 -2.90 13.84
C SER A 18 19.94 -2.49 14.96
N PHE A 19 20.20 -1.32 15.55
CA PHE A 19 19.26 -0.76 16.49
C PHE A 19 17.92 -0.47 15.78
N TRP A 20 16.80 -0.80 16.42
CA TRP A 20 15.47 -0.75 15.81
C TRP A 20 15.11 0.59 15.13
N ARG A 21 15.68 1.72 15.61
CA ARG A 21 15.45 3.04 15.00
C ARG A 21 15.99 3.14 13.57
N ALA A 22 17.04 2.39 13.23
CA ALA A 22 17.56 2.39 11.87
C ALA A 22 16.55 1.85 10.84
N ALA A 23 15.62 1.00 11.27
CA ALA A 23 14.57 0.48 10.41
C ALA A 23 13.61 1.56 9.85
N THR A 24 13.57 2.74 10.43
CA THR A 24 12.76 3.85 9.90
C THR A 24 13.30 4.37 8.57
N GLU A 25 14.61 4.28 8.37
CA GLU A 25 15.31 4.88 7.23
C GLU A 25 15.97 3.84 6.30
N GLU A 26 16.42 2.69 6.84
CA GLU A 26 17.25 1.72 6.12
C GLU A 26 16.64 0.30 6.08
N ILE A 27 15.31 0.16 6.22
CA ILE A 27 14.69 -1.16 6.17
C ILE A 27 14.80 -1.75 4.75
N ASN A 28 15.15 -3.03 4.66
CA ASN A 28 15.29 -3.75 3.40
C ASN A 28 14.48 -5.05 3.32
N TYR A 29 13.45 -5.16 4.17
CA TYR A 29 12.46 -6.24 4.13
C TYR A 29 11.05 -5.68 4.33
N ARG A 30 10.05 -6.35 3.79
CA ARG A 30 8.65 -5.98 3.96
C ARG A 30 8.16 -6.42 5.34
N ARG A 31 7.51 -5.51 6.04
CA ARG A 31 6.96 -5.72 7.38
C ARG A 31 5.48 -5.34 7.41
N PHE A 32 4.78 -5.78 8.45
CA PHE A 32 3.42 -5.36 8.72
C PHE A 32 3.42 -3.94 9.31
N PHE A 33 2.97 -2.96 8.53
CA PHE A 33 3.06 -1.53 8.85
C PHE A 33 4.49 -1.12 9.27
N ASN A 34 4.67 -0.66 10.52
CA ASN A 34 5.96 -0.26 11.10
C ASN A 34 6.43 -1.21 12.22
N VAL A 35 5.88 -2.41 12.29
CA VAL A 35 6.23 -3.42 13.30
C VAL A 35 7.39 -4.26 12.78
N ASN A 36 8.61 -4.00 13.31
CA ASN A 36 9.84 -4.62 12.81
C ASN A 36 9.89 -6.14 13.00
N GLU A 37 9.19 -6.67 14.00
CA GLU A 37 9.16 -8.09 14.33
C GLU A 37 8.19 -8.89 13.45
N LEU A 38 7.32 -8.21 12.71
CA LEU A 38 6.34 -8.86 11.84
C LEU A 38 6.80 -8.78 10.38
N ILE A 39 7.61 -9.74 9.99
CA ILE A 39 8.11 -9.88 8.62
C ILE A 39 7.01 -10.48 7.74
N CYS A 40 6.74 -9.84 6.59
CA CYS A 40 5.80 -10.37 5.62
C CYS A 40 6.38 -11.61 4.92
N VAL A 41 5.60 -12.68 4.85
CA VAL A 41 5.93 -13.88 4.08
C VAL A 41 5.42 -13.77 2.64
N ARG A 42 6.13 -14.40 1.72
CA ARG A 42 5.83 -14.34 0.27
C ARG A 42 4.77 -15.37 -0.12
N VAL A 43 3.52 -15.15 0.32
CA VAL A 43 2.40 -16.08 0.05
C VAL A 43 2.02 -16.19 -1.44
N GLU A 44 2.52 -15.32 -2.30
CA GLU A 44 2.43 -15.45 -3.75
C GLU A 44 3.19 -16.68 -4.28
N GLN A 45 4.23 -17.15 -3.56
CA GLN A 45 4.90 -18.41 -3.83
C GLN A 45 4.04 -19.58 -3.38
N GLU A 46 3.87 -20.56 -4.26
CA GLU A 46 2.97 -21.70 -4.02
C GLU A 46 3.34 -22.53 -2.80
N GLU A 47 4.64 -22.80 -2.63
CA GLU A 47 5.13 -23.56 -1.47
C GLU A 47 4.85 -22.86 -0.15
N VAL A 48 5.03 -21.51 -0.12
CA VAL A 48 4.76 -20.69 1.06
C VAL A 48 3.27 -20.65 1.35
N PHE A 49 2.44 -20.47 0.34
CA PHE A 49 0.98 -20.51 0.47
C PHE A 49 0.54 -21.86 1.05
N ASN A 50 0.95 -22.97 0.44
CA ASN A 50 0.57 -24.31 0.85
C ASN A 50 0.98 -24.58 2.31
N HIS A 51 2.22 -24.26 2.69
CA HIS A 51 2.72 -24.48 4.03
C HIS A 51 1.98 -23.63 5.08
N SER A 52 1.79 -22.34 4.80
CA SER A 52 1.14 -21.42 5.75
C SER A 52 -0.36 -21.67 5.92
N HIS A 53 -1.04 -22.27 4.92
CA HIS A 53 -2.49 -22.53 4.96
C HIS A 53 -2.84 -24.00 5.26
N GLU A 54 -1.87 -24.90 5.31
CA GLU A 54 -2.08 -26.35 5.46
C GLU A 54 -3.06 -26.68 6.61
N LEU A 55 -2.82 -26.16 7.80
CA LEU A 55 -3.64 -26.44 8.99
C LEU A 55 -5.05 -25.91 8.83
N ILE A 56 -5.22 -24.69 8.32
CA ILE A 56 -6.52 -24.05 8.15
C ILE A 56 -7.36 -24.81 7.12
N ILE A 57 -6.76 -25.14 5.97
CA ILE A 57 -7.42 -25.92 4.91
C ILE A 57 -7.81 -27.32 5.41
N HIS A 58 -6.94 -27.96 6.20
CA HIS A 58 -7.27 -29.24 6.82
C HIS A 58 -8.52 -29.14 7.72
N TRP A 59 -8.63 -28.10 8.55
CA TRP A 59 -9.79 -27.91 9.42
C TRP A 59 -11.07 -27.57 8.64
N ILE A 60 -10.98 -26.82 7.54
CA ILE A 60 -12.11 -26.57 6.65
C ILE A 60 -12.61 -27.89 6.06
N ARG A 61 -11.71 -28.73 5.53
CA ARG A 61 -12.04 -30.05 4.97
C ARG A 61 -12.68 -31.00 5.99
N GLN A 62 -12.36 -30.83 7.27
CA GLN A 62 -12.99 -31.56 8.37
C GLN A 62 -14.32 -30.94 8.83
N GLY A 63 -14.78 -29.84 8.25
CA GLY A 63 -15.99 -29.13 8.67
C GLY A 63 -15.88 -28.43 10.03
N LYS A 64 -14.66 -28.26 10.57
CA LYS A 64 -14.41 -27.58 11.85
C LYS A 64 -14.44 -26.07 11.71
N ILE A 65 -14.14 -25.55 10.53
CA ILE A 65 -14.18 -24.14 10.17
C ILE A 65 -15.09 -23.99 8.96
N THR A 66 -16.03 -23.06 9.04
CA THR A 66 -17.00 -22.77 7.97
C THR A 66 -16.83 -21.38 7.35
N GLY A 67 -15.98 -20.54 7.95
CA GLY A 67 -15.72 -19.19 7.46
C GLY A 67 -14.33 -18.71 7.81
N LEU A 68 -13.79 -17.82 6.98
CA LEU A 68 -12.49 -17.18 7.13
C LEU A 68 -12.64 -15.66 7.10
N ARG A 69 -11.89 -14.98 7.94
CA ARG A 69 -11.59 -13.56 7.81
C ARG A 69 -10.13 -13.41 7.39
N ILE A 70 -9.91 -12.81 6.24
CA ILE A 70 -8.56 -12.51 5.76
C ILE A 70 -8.21 -11.10 6.19
N ASP A 71 -7.25 -11.02 7.11
CA ASP A 71 -6.74 -9.76 7.62
C ASP A 71 -5.82 -9.08 6.60
N HIS A 72 -5.88 -7.74 6.53
CA HIS A 72 -5.02 -6.90 5.73
C HIS A 72 -4.81 -7.41 4.28
N ILE A 73 -5.88 -7.73 3.58
CA ILE A 73 -5.83 -8.23 2.19
C ILE A 73 -5.05 -7.28 1.27
N ASP A 74 -5.16 -5.97 1.50
CA ASP A 74 -4.44 -4.94 0.74
C ASP A 74 -2.92 -4.97 0.93
N GLY A 75 -2.44 -5.63 1.98
CA GLY A 75 -1.02 -5.85 2.24
C GLY A 75 -0.38 -6.90 1.35
N LEU A 76 -1.16 -7.71 0.65
CA LEU A 76 -0.65 -8.75 -0.23
C LEU A 76 -0.14 -8.17 -1.56
N TYR A 77 0.82 -8.86 -2.15
CA TYR A 77 1.35 -8.54 -3.47
C TYR A 77 0.25 -8.57 -4.54
N ASP A 78 -0.42 -9.72 -4.67
CA ASP A 78 -1.53 -9.96 -5.58
C ASP A 78 -2.73 -10.52 -4.79
N PRO A 79 -3.62 -9.65 -4.29
CA PRO A 79 -4.80 -10.06 -3.54
C PRO A 79 -5.76 -10.92 -4.36
N THR A 80 -5.90 -10.63 -5.64
CA THR A 80 -6.82 -11.34 -6.54
C THR A 80 -6.39 -12.79 -6.70
N ARG A 81 -5.13 -13.01 -7.04
CA ARG A 81 -4.57 -14.36 -7.20
C ARG A 81 -4.57 -15.13 -5.88
N TYR A 82 -4.29 -14.45 -4.76
CA TYR A 82 -4.39 -15.07 -3.44
C TYR A 82 -5.80 -15.59 -3.15
N LEU A 83 -6.83 -14.77 -3.41
CA LEU A 83 -8.23 -15.15 -3.20
C LEU A 83 -8.68 -16.27 -4.14
N MET A 84 -8.20 -16.29 -5.38
CA MET A 84 -8.44 -17.40 -6.31
C MET A 84 -7.86 -18.70 -5.76
N LYS A 85 -6.59 -18.73 -5.35
CA LYS A 85 -5.95 -19.91 -4.73
C LYS A 85 -6.67 -20.35 -3.45
N LEU A 86 -7.06 -19.38 -2.61
CA LEU A 86 -7.81 -19.69 -1.39
C LEU A 86 -9.17 -20.32 -1.71
N ARG A 87 -9.86 -19.82 -2.72
CA ARG A 87 -11.16 -20.38 -3.16
C ARG A 87 -11.01 -21.79 -3.74
N GLU A 88 -9.96 -22.06 -4.50
CA GLU A 88 -9.66 -23.40 -5.01
C GLU A 88 -9.41 -24.40 -3.86
N ALA A 89 -8.71 -23.97 -2.81
CA ALA A 89 -8.39 -24.83 -1.67
C ALA A 89 -9.56 -25.01 -0.69
N ALA A 90 -10.47 -24.02 -0.59
CA ALA A 90 -11.54 -23.90 0.41
C ALA A 90 -12.91 -23.57 -0.24
N ALA A 91 -13.30 -24.32 -1.26
CA ALA A 91 -14.40 -24.05 -2.21
C ALA A 91 -15.68 -23.43 -1.59
N ASP A 92 -16.26 -24.05 -0.54
CA ASP A 92 -17.55 -23.63 0.03
C ASP A 92 -17.40 -22.80 1.31
N CYS A 93 -16.18 -22.40 1.67
CA CYS A 93 -15.94 -21.62 2.87
C CYS A 93 -16.46 -20.19 2.71
N TYR A 94 -17.13 -19.67 3.75
CA TYR A 94 -17.54 -18.27 3.80
C TYR A 94 -16.30 -17.40 4.00
N VAL A 95 -16.01 -16.47 3.09
CA VAL A 95 -14.79 -15.63 3.14
C VAL A 95 -15.17 -14.17 3.18
N VAL A 96 -14.69 -13.46 4.19
CA VAL A 96 -14.69 -11.99 4.25
C VAL A 96 -13.26 -11.48 4.34
N VAL A 97 -13.04 -10.28 3.80
CA VAL A 97 -11.72 -9.65 3.81
C VAL A 97 -11.74 -8.39 4.66
N GLU A 98 -10.65 -8.13 5.37
CA GLU A 98 -10.44 -6.82 5.95
C GLU A 98 -9.99 -5.86 4.84
N LYS A 99 -10.97 -5.12 4.35
CA LYS A 99 -10.80 -4.03 3.38
C LYS A 99 -11.62 -2.85 3.88
N ILE A 100 -10.98 -1.70 4.01
CA ILE A 100 -11.65 -0.45 4.35
C ILE A 100 -11.87 0.32 3.05
N LEU A 101 -13.10 0.29 2.56
CA LEU A 101 -13.47 0.99 1.34
C LEU A 101 -13.50 2.49 1.56
N GLY A 102 -12.88 3.23 0.63
CA GLY A 102 -13.00 4.68 0.55
C GLY A 102 -14.39 5.12 0.07
N PRO A 103 -14.74 6.41 0.19
CA PRO A 103 -15.99 6.93 -0.36
C PRO A 103 -16.09 6.69 -1.88
N GLY A 104 -17.10 5.95 -2.31
CA GLY A 104 -17.30 5.59 -3.72
C GLY A 104 -16.37 4.51 -4.27
N GLU A 105 -15.63 3.83 -3.40
CA GLU A 105 -14.82 2.66 -3.76
C GLU A 105 -15.65 1.39 -3.61
N ASP A 106 -15.63 0.53 -4.63
CA ASP A 106 -16.27 -0.79 -4.62
C ASP A 106 -15.23 -1.91 -4.55
N LEU A 107 -15.66 -3.08 -4.06
CA LEU A 107 -14.84 -4.29 -4.12
C LEU A 107 -14.60 -4.72 -5.58
N PRO A 108 -13.42 -5.26 -5.91
CA PRO A 108 -13.21 -5.88 -7.21
C PRO A 108 -14.22 -7.00 -7.46
N THR A 109 -14.95 -6.94 -8.57
CA THR A 109 -15.98 -7.92 -8.93
C THR A 109 -15.44 -9.33 -9.16
N CYS A 110 -14.13 -9.44 -9.46
CA CYS A 110 -13.44 -10.72 -9.63
C CYS A 110 -13.06 -11.40 -8.30
N TRP A 111 -13.22 -10.73 -7.16
CA TRP A 111 -12.93 -11.34 -5.87
C TRP A 111 -14.06 -12.29 -5.46
N MET A 112 -13.76 -13.56 -5.36
CA MET A 112 -14.72 -14.62 -4.99
C MET A 112 -14.91 -14.69 -3.48
N ILE A 113 -15.46 -13.62 -2.88
CA ILE A 113 -15.70 -13.44 -1.45
C ILE A 113 -17.14 -13.03 -1.18
N GLN A 114 -17.57 -13.12 0.07
CA GLN A 114 -18.91 -12.72 0.49
C GLN A 114 -19.01 -11.25 0.89
N GLY A 115 -17.88 -10.59 1.17
CA GLY A 115 -17.86 -9.18 1.53
C GLY A 115 -16.63 -8.77 2.34
N THR A 116 -16.76 -7.61 2.98
CA THR A 116 -15.74 -7.03 3.87
C THR A 116 -16.01 -7.35 5.34
N THR A 117 -15.16 -6.85 6.21
CA THR A 117 -15.39 -6.87 7.67
C THR A 117 -16.36 -5.80 8.16
N GLY A 118 -16.99 -5.02 7.26
CA GLY A 118 -18.14 -4.16 7.54
C GLY A 118 -17.82 -2.76 8.03
N TYR A 119 -16.67 -2.18 7.69
CA TYR A 119 -16.36 -0.77 7.99
C TYR A 119 -17.35 0.20 7.34
N GLU A 120 -17.81 -0.10 6.13
CA GLU A 120 -18.86 0.65 5.43
C GLU A 120 -20.20 0.60 6.17
N PHE A 121 -20.55 -0.56 6.74
CA PHE A 121 -21.74 -0.70 7.58
C PHE A 121 -21.62 0.13 8.87
N LEU A 122 -20.44 0.09 9.52
CA LEU A 122 -20.15 0.90 10.70
C LEU A 122 -20.32 2.40 10.40
N ASN A 123 -19.79 2.86 9.25
CA ASN A 123 -19.95 4.24 8.82
C ASN A 123 -21.42 4.60 8.60
N ALA A 124 -22.19 3.75 7.90
CA ALA A 124 -23.61 3.96 7.67
C ALA A 124 -24.41 4.04 8.97
N VAL A 125 -24.12 3.15 9.94
CA VAL A 125 -24.75 3.19 11.27
C VAL A 125 -24.43 4.49 12.01
N ASN A 126 -23.17 4.93 11.98
CA ASN A 126 -22.76 6.19 12.62
C ASN A 126 -23.44 7.42 11.97
N GLU A 127 -23.61 7.41 10.65
CA GLU A 127 -24.27 8.48 9.92
C GLU A 127 -25.74 8.68 10.34
N VAL A 128 -26.44 7.62 10.72
CA VAL A 128 -27.82 7.70 11.22
C VAL A 128 -27.93 8.63 12.43
N PHE A 129 -26.87 8.68 13.26
CA PHE A 129 -26.84 9.53 14.45
C PHE A 129 -26.28 10.94 14.20
N CYS A 130 -25.92 11.26 12.95
CA CYS A 130 -25.32 12.53 12.56
C CYS A 130 -26.29 13.37 11.72
N TYR A 131 -26.87 14.40 12.33
CA TYR A 131 -27.71 15.33 11.59
C TYR A 131 -26.86 16.34 10.81
N SER A 132 -26.72 16.14 9.51
CA SER A 132 -25.81 16.88 8.62
C SER A 132 -26.06 18.39 8.58
N ALA A 133 -27.30 18.85 8.78
CA ALA A 133 -27.63 20.28 8.83
C ALA A 133 -26.96 21.03 9.98
N HIS A 134 -26.49 20.32 11.03
CA HIS A 134 -25.78 20.93 12.14
C HIS A 134 -24.23 20.90 11.95
N LYS A 135 -23.72 20.44 10.83
CA LYS A 135 -22.28 20.34 10.56
C LYS A 135 -21.53 21.65 10.82
N SER A 136 -21.99 22.75 10.26
CA SER A 136 -21.34 24.06 10.41
C SER A 136 -21.38 24.57 11.86
N LYS A 137 -22.47 24.33 12.59
CA LYS A 137 -22.61 24.71 14.00
C LYS A 137 -21.64 23.92 14.88
N LEU A 138 -21.58 22.60 14.70
CA LEU A 138 -20.66 21.73 15.45
C LEU A 138 -19.19 22.04 15.12
N THR A 139 -18.86 22.26 13.83
CA THR A 139 -17.53 22.69 13.41
C THR A 139 -17.14 24.03 14.06
N GLY A 140 -18.07 24.99 14.15
CA GLY A 140 -17.84 26.27 14.81
C GLY A 140 -17.60 26.14 16.32
N ILE A 141 -18.31 25.24 17.02
CA ILE A 141 -18.08 24.92 18.41
C ILE A 141 -16.69 24.28 18.60
N TYR A 142 -16.38 23.26 17.80
CA TYR A 142 -15.11 22.59 17.84
C TYR A 142 -13.93 23.54 17.61
N SER A 143 -13.99 24.37 16.57
CA SER A 143 -12.94 25.33 16.24
C SER A 143 -12.71 26.37 17.35
N ARG A 144 -13.77 26.78 18.06
CA ARG A 144 -13.67 27.69 19.23
C ARG A 144 -13.02 27.01 20.44
N PHE A 145 -13.40 25.77 20.70
CA PHE A 145 -12.89 24.99 21.82
C PHE A 145 -11.44 24.57 21.61
N SER A 146 -11.14 23.97 20.46
CA SER A 146 -9.81 23.43 20.12
C SER A 146 -8.81 24.49 19.65
N ARG A 147 -9.32 25.68 19.23
CA ARG A 147 -8.56 26.70 18.49
C ARG A 147 -7.98 26.20 17.17
N PHE A 148 -8.43 25.05 16.70
CA PHE A 148 -8.00 24.39 15.47
C PHE A 148 -8.92 24.83 14.31
N ARG A 149 -8.31 25.30 13.21
CA ARG A 149 -9.05 25.84 12.06
C ARG A 149 -8.71 25.17 10.73
N THR A 150 -7.76 24.22 10.75
CA THR A 150 -7.37 23.47 9.56
C THR A 150 -8.54 22.59 9.10
N SER A 151 -8.78 22.50 7.81
CA SER A 151 -9.77 21.58 7.26
C SER A 151 -9.38 20.12 7.54
N CYS A 152 -10.34 19.20 7.53
CA CYS A 152 -10.04 17.79 7.69
C CYS A 152 -9.14 17.28 6.56
N GLU A 153 -9.36 17.75 5.33
CA GLU A 153 -8.57 17.39 4.15
C GLU A 153 -7.11 17.85 4.28
N ASP A 154 -6.89 19.10 4.69
CA ASP A 154 -5.54 19.64 4.92
C ASP A 154 -4.83 18.91 6.05
N LEU A 155 -5.56 18.57 7.13
CA LEU A 155 -5.01 17.79 8.23
C LEU A 155 -4.58 16.40 7.78
N VAL A 156 -5.42 15.70 7.01
CA VAL A 156 -5.09 14.39 6.46
C VAL A 156 -3.87 14.49 5.56
N ALA A 157 -3.80 15.49 4.69
CA ALA A 157 -2.65 15.71 3.82
C ALA A 157 -1.36 15.96 4.63
N GLU A 158 -1.43 16.81 5.67
CA GLU A 158 -0.30 17.05 6.59
C GLU A 158 0.19 15.76 7.25
N LYS A 159 -0.74 14.94 7.77
CA LYS A 159 -0.39 13.69 8.46
C LYS A 159 0.14 12.63 7.49
N LYS A 160 -0.42 12.53 6.29
CA LYS A 160 0.14 11.66 5.25
C LYS A 160 1.57 12.07 4.87
N ARG A 161 1.85 13.37 4.70
CA ARG A 161 3.23 13.86 4.44
C ARG A 161 4.18 13.50 5.57
N LEU A 162 3.74 13.68 6.82
CA LEU A 162 4.55 13.34 7.99
C LEU A 162 4.89 11.84 8.01
N ILE A 163 3.90 10.97 7.80
CA ILE A 163 4.10 9.51 7.82
C ILE A 163 4.98 9.07 6.65
N ALA A 164 4.66 9.47 5.42
CA ALA A 164 5.41 9.09 4.23
C ALA A 164 6.85 9.64 4.26
N GLY A 165 7.02 10.91 4.63
CA GLY A 165 8.34 11.54 4.63
C GLY A 165 9.24 11.18 5.81
N LYS A 166 8.69 10.69 6.93
CA LYS A 166 9.46 10.39 8.13
C LYS A 166 9.46 8.91 8.50
N HIS A 167 8.28 8.30 8.62
CA HIS A 167 8.15 6.92 9.12
C HIS A 167 8.25 5.86 8.04
N MET A 168 8.07 6.26 6.77
CA MET A 168 8.23 5.43 5.59
C MET A 168 9.36 5.94 4.67
N ALA A 169 10.30 6.70 5.24
CA ALA A 169 11.39 7.30 4.45
C ALA A 169 12.22 6.24 3.71
N GLY A 170 12.49 5.10 4.32
CA GLY A 170 13.21 3.98 3.69
C GLY A 170 12.44 3.38 2.52
N ASP A 171 11.12 3.20 2.66
CA ASP A 171 10.26 2.67 1.59
C ASP A 171 10.18 3.65 0.41
N VAL A 172 10.01 4.95 0.70
CA VAL A 172 10.02 6.02 -0.30
C VAL A 172 11.37 6.11 -1.00
N ASP A 173 12.48 5.92 -0.27
CA ASP A 173 13.81 5.94 -0.83
C ASP A 173 14.07 4.77 -1.77
N ASN A 174 13.70 3.57 -1.38
CA ASN A 174 13.78 2.38 -2.21
C ASN A 174 12.98 2.55 -3.51
N LEU A 175 11.76 3.07 -3.42
CA LEU A 175 10.92 3.34 -4.58
C LEU A 175 11.52 4.44 -5.48
N ALA A 176 12.08 5.50 -4.89
CA ALA A 176 12.75 6.56 -5.66
C ALA A 176 13.99 6.04 -6.42
N HIS A 177 14.76 5.13 -5.82
CA HIS A 177 15.88 4.49 -6.49
C HIS A 177 15.43 3.59 -7.64
N LEU A 178 14.36 2.81 -7.44
CA LEU A 178 13.78 1.98 -8.49
C LEU A 178 13.32 2.84 -9.68
N ILE A 179 12.55 3.89 -9.42
CA ILE A 179 12.08 4.82 -10.45
C ILE A 179 13.27 5.49 -11.14
N LYS A 180 14.28 5.95 -10.40
CA LYS A 180 15.50 6.55 -10.98
C LYS A 180 16.24 5.60 -11.91
N LYS A 181 16.41 4.34 -11.50
CA LYS A 181 17.05 3.29 -12.33
C LYS A 181 16.29 3.10 -13.65
N THR A 182 14.97 3.07 -13.59
CA THR A 182 14.13 2.91 -14.79
C THR A 182 14.13 4.18 -15.63
N ALA A 183 13.96 5.34 -14.99
CA ALA A 183 13.95 6.64 -15.67
C ALA A 183 15.24 6.91 -16.48
N ALA A 184 16.39 6.42 -16.01
CA ALA A 184 17.67 6.57 -16.70
C ALA A 184 17.70 6.00 -18.13
N ARG A 185 16.74 5.14 -18.51
CA ARG A 185 16.59 4.55 -19.85
C ARG A 185 15.84 5.46 -20.82
N TYR A 186 15.14 6.46 -20.29
CA TYR A 186 14.33 7.38 -21.08
C TYR A 186 15.02 8.75 -21.21
N ARG A 187 14.89 9.35 -22.39
CA ARG A 187 15.57 10.60 -22.75
C ARG A 187 15.42 11.71 -21.71
N HIS A 188 14.24 11.83 -21.11
CA HIS A 188 13.95 12.87 -20.12
C HIS A 188 14.09 12.40 -18.66
N GLY A 189 14.46 11.13 -18.44
CA GLY A 189 14.60 10.58 -17.11
C GLY A 189 15.96 10.79 -16.48
N SER A 190 17.00 11.08 -17.28
CA SER A 190 18.37 11.32 -16.79
C SER A 190 18.45 12.53 -15.86
N ASP A 191 17.64 13.56 -16.10
CA ASP A 191 17.65 14.83 -15.35
C ASP A 191 16.88 14.77 -14.04
N MET A 192 16.08 13.70 -13.81
CA MET A 192 15.34 13.51 -12.57
C MET A 192 16.30 13.24 -11.42
N THR A 193 16.16 13.96 -10.32
CA THR A 193 16.97 13.77 -9.12
C THR A 193 16.29 12.84 -8.12
N LEU A 194 17.06 12.11 -7.31
CA LEU A 194 16.48 11.32 -6.22
C LEU A 194 15.68 12.17 -5.23
N HIS A 195 16.15 13.40 -4.97
CA HIS A 195 15.42 14.31 -4.10
C HIS A 195 14.07 14.73 -4.71
N GLY A 196 14.04 15.06 -6.00
CA GLY A 196 12.80 15.36 -6.72
C GLY A 196 11.83 14.19 -6.72
N LEU A 197 12.32 12.99 -7.03
CA LEU A 197 11.51 11.78 -7.03
C LEU A 197 10.92 11.46 -5.65
N ARG A 198 11.70 11.56 -4.56
CA ARG A 198 11.18 11.38 -3.20
C ARG A 198 10.03 12.34 -2.88
N ARG A 199 10.19 13.61 -3.20
CA ARG A 199 9.15 14.64 -3.00
C ARG A 199 7.90 14.34 -3.85
N ALA A 200 8.09 13.98 -5.10
CA ALA A 200 7.00 13.64 -6.01
C ALA A 200 6.22 12.40 -5.53
N ILE A 201 6.92 11.33 -5.12
CA ILE A 201 6.30 10.11 -4.57
C ILE A 201 5.47 10.46 -3.33
N VAL A 202 6.04 11.18 -2.36
CA VAL A 202 5.33 11.58 -1.15
C VAL A 202 4.06 12.35 -1.50
N GLU A 203 4.13 13.30 -2.44
CA GLU A 203 2.97 14.12 -2.79
C GLU A 203 1.89 13.32 -3.53
N VAL A 204 2.26 12.36 -4.38
CA VAL A 204 1.30 11.42 -4.98
C VAL A 204 0.60 10.61 -3.89
N LEU A 205 1.34 10.04 -2.92
CA LEU A 205 0.77 9.28 -1.79
C LEU A 205 -0.17 10.13 -0.94
N VAL A 206 0.16 11.40 -0.72
CA VAL A 206 -0.69 12.36 0.02
C VAL A 206 -2.07 12.51 -0.62
N HIS A 207 -2.10 12.64 -1.95
CA HIS A 207 -3.32 12.89 -2.70
C HIS A 207 -4.00 11.61 -3.20
N PHE A 208 -3.44 10.42 -2.94
CA PHE A 208 -4.05 9.17 -3.37
C PHE A 208 -5.37 8.94 -2.61
N PRO A 209 -6.51 8.79 -3.33
CA PRO A 209 -7.83 8.84 -2.69
C PRO A 209 -8.24 7.51 -2.03
N VAL A 210 -7.62 6.39 -2.44
CA VAL A 210 -7.87 5.04 -1.92
C VAL A 210 -6.60 4.45 -1.33
N TYR A 211 -6.70 3.34 -0.60
CA TYR A 211 -5.54 2.72 0.03
C TYR A 211 -4.54 2.21 -1.02
N ARG A 212 -5.04 1.52 -2.06
CA ARG A 212 -4.25 1.07 -3.22
C ARG A 212 -5.13 0.85 -4.44
N THR A 213 -4.50 0.79 -5.61
CA THR A 213 -5.07 0.25 -6.83
C THR A 213 -4.66 -1.22 -6.99
N TYR A 214 -5.37 -1.94 -7.87
CA TYR A 214 -5.09 -3.35 -8.19
C TYR A 214 -4.72 -3.49 -9.67
N MET A 215 -4.18 -2.43 -10.24
CA MET A 215 -3.82 -2.39 -11.65
C MET A 215 -2.60 -3.26 -11.91
N ASP A 216 -2.80 -4.29 -12.70
CA ASP A 216 -1.78 -5.08 -13.34
C ASP A 216 -2.11 -5.20 -14.84
N ARG A 217 -1.39 -6.04 -15.58
CA ARG A 217 -1.62 -6.23 -17.01
C ARG A 217 -2.96 -6.92 -17.31
N GLU A 218 -3.43 -7.77 -16.43
CA GLU A 218 -4.60 -8.64 -16.63
C GLU A 218 -5.87 -8.06 -16.02
N THR A 219 -5.73 -7.34 -14.89
CA THR A 219 -6.83 -6.83 -14.07
C THR A 219 -6.79 -5.32 -13.93
N CYS A 220 -7.12 -4.58 -14.98
CA CYS A 220 -7.29 -3.13 -14.88
C CYS A 220 -8.76 -2.81 -14.55
N ARG A 221 -9.01 -2.31 -13.34
CA ARG A 221 -10.31 -1.74 -12.98
C ARG A 221 -10.45 -0.37 -13.65
N PRO A 222 -11.62 -0.02 -14.20
CA PRO A 222 -11.83 1.28 -14.83
C PRO A 222 -11.52 2.49 -13.92
N GLU A 223 -11.68 2.31 -12.60
CA GLU A 223 -11.49 3.35 -11.60
C GLU A 223 -10.00 3.59 -11.28
N ASP A 224 -9.15 2.56 -11.36
CA ASP A 224 -7.75 2.63 -10.94
C ASP A 224 -6.94 3.71 -11.71
N PRO A 225 -7.06 3.83 -13.05
CA PRO A 225 -6.44 4.94 -13.78
C PRO A 225 -6.98 6.32 -13.38
N VAL A 226 -8.25 6.40 -12.96
CA VAL A 226 -8.86 7.67 -12.53
C VAL A 226 -8.23 8.12 -11.22
N TYR A 227 -8.11 7.22 -10.23
CA TYR A 227 -7.47 7.52 -8.95
C TYR A 227 -6.01 7.97 -9.13
N THR A 228 -5.26 7.27 -9.96
CA THR A 228 -3.86 7.62 -10.25
C THR A 228 -3.74 9.02 -10.87
N LYS A 229 -4.51 9.29 -11.92
CA LYS A 229 -4.49 10.60 -12.61
C LYS A 229 -4.93 11.73 -11.69
N GLU A 230 -5.94 11.51 -10.86
CA GLU A 230 -6.41 12.52 -9.90
C GLU A 230 -5.34 12.84 -8.86
N ALA A 231 -4.69 11.82 -8.29
CA ALA A 231 -3.61 12.00 -7.32
C ALA A 231 -2.43 12.80 -7.92
N VAL A 232 -2.00 12.41 -9.12
CA VAL A 232 -0.89 13.10 -9.81
C VAL A 232 -1.28 14.53 -10.19
N ARG A 233 -2.49 14.78 -10.69
CA ARG A 233 -2.97 16.11 -10.99
C ARG A 233 -2.96 17.04 -9.77
N LYS A 234 -3.39 16.55 -8.59
CA LYS A 234 -3.32 17.30 -7.35
C LYS A 234 -1.88 17.53 -6.90
N ALA A 235 -1.02 16.52 -7.04
CA ALA A 235 0.41 16.66 -6.76
C ALA A 235 1.10 17.70 -7.66
N MET A 236 0.76 17.73 -8.96
CA MET A 236 1.28 18.76 -9.90
C MET A 236 0.83 20.17 -9.53
N TRP A 237 -0.38 20.31 -8.97
CA TRP A 237 -0.83 21.61 -8.46
C TRP A 237 -0.02 22.07 -7.24
N THR A 238 0.37 21.14 -6.38
CA THR A 238 1.16 21.44 -5.17
C THR A 238 2.64 21.64 -5.46
N LEU A 239 3.20 20.89 -6.41
CA LEU A 239 4.62 20.88 -6.77
C LEU A 239 4.80 21.03 -8.30
N PRO A 240 4.45 22.18 -8.88
CA PRO A 240 4.52 22.35 -10.34
C PRO A 240 5.96 22.25 -10.88
N GLU A 241 6.97 22.53 -10.06
CA GLU A 241 8.38 22.37 -10.42
C GLU A 241 8.83 20.92 -10.63
N LEU A 242 8.06 19.94 -10.16
CA LEU A 242 8.31 18.51 -10.32
C LEU A 242 7.41 17.84 -11.37
N ALA A 243 6.89 18.61 -12.32
CA ALA A 243 5.96 18.11 -13.33
C ALA A 243 6.53 16.93 -14.14
N ASN A 244 7.83 16.90 -14.42
CA ASN A 244 8.47 15.82 -15.17
C ASN A 244 8.51 14.52 -14.34
N GLU A 245 8.91 14.60 -13.08
CA GLU A 245 8.92 13.45 -12.15
C GLU A 245 7.50 12.90 -11.93
N LEU A 246 6.53 13.79 -11.73
CA LEU A 246 5.13 13.43 -11.53
C LEU A 246 4.52 12.78 -12.77
N GLN A 247 4.82 13.29 -13.97
CA GLN A 247 4.37 12.69 -15.21
C GLN A 247 5.00 11.32 -15.45
N PHE A 248 6.29 11.16 -15.09
CA PHE A 248 6.96 9.86 -15.19
C PHE A 248 6.33 8.85 -14.21
N ILE A 249 6.04 9.25 -12.97
CA ILE A 249 5.35 8.42 -11.99
C ILE A 249 3.96 8.04 -12.49
N GLU A 250 3.18 8.96 -13.05
CA GLU A 250 1.88 8.65 -13.65
C GLU A 250 1.99 7.59 -14.74
N ASN A 251 2.92 7.77 -15.68
CA ASN A 251 3.11 6.82 -16.78
C ASN A 251 3.54 5.44 -16.26
N SER A 252 4.35 5.42 -15.21
CA SER A 252 4.78 4.18 -14.55
C SER A 252 3.62 3.45 -13.91
N LEU A 253 2.82 4.15 -13.10
CA LEU A 253 1.66 3.58 -12.42
C LEU A 253 0.55 3.16 -13.40
N LEU A 254 0.47 3.80 -14.57
CA LEU A 254 -0.46 3.44 -15.64
C LEU A 254 0.11 2.38 -16.60
N LEU A 255 1.24 1.77 -16.28
CA LEU A 255 1.92 0.74 -17.07
C LEU A 255 2.21 1.15 -18.52
N LYS A 256 2.36 2.44 -18.80
CA LYS A 256 2.59 2.93 -20.17
C LYS A 256 3.96 2.55 -20.76
N PHE A 257 4.91 2.17 -19.90
CA PHE A 257 6.25 1.74 -20.30
C PHE A 257 6.38 0.21 -20.39
N TRP A 258 5.29 -0.52 -20.14
CA TRP A 258 5.32 -1.98 -20.01
C TRP A 258 5.88 -2.70 -21.24
N ASP A 259 5.46 -2.29 -22.41
CA ASP A 259 5.86 -2.94 -23.67
C ASP A 259 7.32 -2.61 -24.06
N ASP A 260 7.93 -1.61 -23.44
CA ASP A 260 9.33 -1.23 -23.63
C ASP A 260 10.30 -2.01 -22.70
N LEU A 261 9.75 -2.81 -21.76
CA LEU A 261 10.51 -3.55 -20.76
C LEU A 261 10.76 -4.99 -21.21
N THR A 262 11.94 -5.54 -20.87
CA THR A 262 12.21 -6.97 -20.99
C THR A 262 11.40 -7.78 -19.95
N GLU A 263 11.24 -9.08 -20.16
CA GLU A 263 10.50 -9.94 -19.22
C GLU A 263 11.06 -9.92 -17.79
N GLU A 264 12.37 -9.81 -17.63
CA GLU A 264 13.02 -9.69 -16.33
C GLU A 264 12.69 -8.36 -15.66
N GLU A 265 12.70 -7.28 -16.42
CA GLU A 265 12.36 -5.95 -15.96
C GLU A 265 10.88 -5.80 -15.65
N GLN A 266 10.01 -6.46 -16.39
CA GLN A 266 8.59 -6.52 -16.13
C GLN A 266 8.30 -7.17 -14.77
N LYS A 267 9.06 -8.23 -14.43
CA LYS A 267 8.97 -8.87 -13.11
C LYS A 267 9.43 -7.91 -12.00
N ASP A 268 10.56 -7.24 -12.19
CA ASP A 268 11.07 -6.26 -11.22
C ASP A 268 10.15 -5.04 -11.07
N TRP A 269 9.41 -4.68 -12.13
CA TRP A 269 8.51 -3.52 -12.12
C TRP A 269 7.22 -3.76 -11.32
N ILE A 270 6.72 -4.98 -11.34
CA ILE A 270 5.51 -5.36 -10.59
C ILE A 270 5.85 -5.65 -9.12
N HIS A 271 7.09 -6.03 -8.81
CA HIS A 271 7.58 -6.27 -7.45
C HIS A 271 7.94 -4.99 -6.72
#